data_0d2782d47e52821f0ea873e24e56b1d0
#
_entry.id   0d2782d47e52821f0ea873e24e56b1d0
#
_cell.length_a   1.000
_cell.length_b   1.000
_cell.length_c   1.000
_cell.angle_alpha   90.00
_cell.angle_beta   90.00
_cell.angle_gamma   90.00
#
_symmetry.space_group_name_H-M   'P 1'
#
loop_
_entity.id
_entity.type
_entity.pdbx_description
1 polymer ?
#
loop_
_entity_poly.entity_id
_entity_poly.type
_entity_poly.pdbx_seq_one_letter_code
_entity_poly.pdbx_strand_id
1 'polypeptide(L)'
;MALGVTLDGLVELTWGNTNPPAFIGGFITLGGMVAARHENVLAKKSSLGLAFCGHDESVKSENQGNFMELLKFLSNHNDDIKKVVLGNAPKNHQMTTPKIQRQLTGVCAFLTTKKIIAEIVRDKQPFSLLIDESCDVAVKEQMAIVFRYVDKIGCVIERFIGIVHVKNTSTKSLKIAIDAFFVKYGLSLTSLWGQGYDGASNMRGEFNGLKTLILRENKFAFYIHCFSHQLQLALVKVVSKHLALGEFFQTLCMLSNTIAASCKRRYLLCDKQYEYVISLISNGDIQTGRGLNQECTIKRPRDTRWGSHIGTIHIVINLFSSVVGVLRVIEIEGDDW
;
A
#
# COMPACT_ATOMS: atom_id res chain seq x y z
N MET A 1 -4.08 14.66 8.30
CA MET A 1 -4.32 15.96 7.61
C MET A 1 -4.27 15.71 6.12
N ALA A 2 -5.39 15.93 5.44
CA ALA A 2 -5.51 15.68 4.01
C ALA A 2 -4.73 16.74 3.22
N LEU A 3 -4.02 16.30 2.18
CA LEU A 3 -3.38 17.16 1.19
C LEU A 3 -4.45 17.92 0.41
N GLY A 4 -4.69 19.17 0.76
CA GLY A 4 -5.39 20.11 -0.09
C GLY A 4 -4.47 20.59 -1.21
N VAL A 5 -4.20 19.72 -2.19
CA VAL A 5 -3.66 20.15 -3.47
C VAL A 5 -4.86 20.48 -4.34
N THR A 6 -5.14 21.75 -4.57
CA THR A 6 -6.16 22.16 -5.51
C THR A 6 -5.72 21.75 -6.92
N LEU A 7 -6.64 21.23 -7.71
CA LEU A 7 -6.38 20.82 -9.11
C LEU A 7 -5.91 21.99 -9.99
N ASP A 8 -6.23 23.23 -9.64
CA ASP A 8 -5.73 24.45 -10.31
C ASP A 8 -4.20 24.54 -10.25
N GLY A 9 -3.59 24.21 -9.12
CA GLY A 9 -2.12 24.14 -9.02
C GLY A 9 -1.49 23.01 -9.82
N LEU A 10 -2.25 21.98 -10.21
CA LEU A 10 -1.80 20.89 -11.09
C LEU A 10 -1.89 21.30 -12.58
N VAL A 11 -2.84 22.14 -12.94
CA VAL A 11 -3.03 22.64 -14.32
C VAL A 11 -1.96 23.69 -14.67
N GLU A 12 -1.61 24.59 -13.77
CA GLU A 12 -0.53 25.58 -14.00
C GLU A 12 0.85 24.96 -14.21
N LEU A 13 1.13 23.79 -13.60
CA LEU A 13 2.42 23.11 -13.75
C LEU A 13 2.63 22.45 -15.12
N THR A 14 1.59 22.27 -15.94
CA THR A 14 1.67 21.60 -17.25
C THR A 14 1.89 22.56 -18.43
N TRP A 15 1.77 23.89 -18.24
CA TRP A 15 1.82 24.89 -19.31
C TRP A 15 3.15 25.63 -19.46
N GLY A 16 4.22 25.16 -18.83
CA GLY A 16 5.59 25.64 -19.07
C GLY A 16 6.21 25.01 -20.33
N ASN A 17 6.04 25.66 -21.48
CA ASN A 17 6.90 25.61 -22.68
C ASN A 17 7.24 24.28 -23.38
N THR A 18 6.42 23.24 -23.32
CA THR A 18 6.50 22.15 -24.29
C THR A 18 5.12 21.70 -24.70
N ASN A 19 4.80 21.68 -26.00
CA ASN A 19 3.56 21.11 -26.51
C ASN A 19 3.40 19.67 -26.03
N PRO A 20 2.42 19.37 -25.15
CA PRO A 20 2.19 18.00 -24.77
C PRO A 20 1.69 17.21 -25.97
N PRO A 21 2.03 15.91 -26.12
CA PRO A 21 1.45 15.10 -27.17
C PRO A 21 -0.08 15.14 -27.08
N ALA A 22 -0.77 15.20 -28.20
CA ALA A 22 -2.23 15.39 -28.33
C ALA A 22 -3.08 14.46 -27.44
N PHE A 23 -2.52 13.36 -27.01
CA PHE A 23 -3.11 12.39 -26.10
C PHE A 23 -3.27 12.90 -24.66
N ILE A 24 -2.33 13.73 -24.18
CA ILE A 24 -2.38 14.33 -22.83
C ILE A 24 -3.31 15.53 -22.84
N GLY A 25 -3.40 16.29 -23.94
CA GLY A 25 -4.28 17.43 -24.08
C GLY A 25 -5.77 17.09 -23.91
N GLY A 26 -6.23 15.97 -24.45
CA GLY A 26 -7.60 15.49 -24.28
C GLY A 26 -7.92 15.10 -22.82
N PHE A 27 -6.96 14.52 -22.12
CA PHE A 27 -7.12 14.16 -20.71
C PHE A 27 -7.13 15.37 -19.78
N ILE A 28 -6.29 16.36 -20.06
CA ILE A 28 -6.20 17.59 -19.25
C ILE A 28 -7.48 18.41 -19.45
N THR A 29 -8.05 18.46 -20.67
CA THR A 29 -9.30 19.19 -20.93
C THR A 29 -10.49 18.52 -20.26
N LEU A 30 -10.60 17.19 -20.32
CA LEU A 30 -11.66 16.44 -19.62
C LEU A 30 -11.47 16.47 -18.11
N GLY A 31 -10.25 16.25 -17.63
CA GLY A 31 -9.87 16.35 -16.22
C GLY A 31 -9.99 17.79 -15.72
N GLY A 32 -9.60 18.78 -16.48
CA GLY A 32 -9.71 20.20 -16.14
C GLY A 32 -11.15 20.71 -16.12
N MET A 33 -11.99 20.33 -17.09
CA MET A 33 -13.43 20.69 -17.09
C MET A 33 -14.19 20.00 -15.94
N VAL A 34 -13.84 18.75 -15.63
CA VAL A 34 -14.42 18.00 -14.52
C VAL A 34 -13.90 18.52 -13.19
N ALA A 35 -12.64 18.91 -13.12
CA ALA A 35 -11.99 19.41 -11.90
C ALA A 35 -12.40 20.84 -11.54
N ALA A 36 -12.41 21.77 -12.51
CA ALA A 36 -12.63 23.20 -12.26
C ALA A 36 -14.02 23.55 -11.71
N ARG A 37 -15.01 22.69 -11.89
CA ARG A 37 -16.38 22.93 -11.36
C ARG A 37 -16.78 22.04 -10.18
N HIS A 38 -16.02 20.97 -9.88
CA HIS A 38 -16.35 20.03 -8.79
C HIS A 38 -15.12 19.57 -7.99
N GLU A 39 -14.18 20.48 -7.75
CA GLU A 39 -12.91 20.25 -7.02
C GLU A 39 -13.04 19.44 -5.73
N ASN A 40 -14.16 19.58 -5.03
CA ASN A 40 -14.34 18.95 -3.73
C ASN A 40 -14.64 17.43 -3.77
N VAL A 41 -15.21 16.90 -4.86
CA VAL A 41 -15.71 15.51 -4.87
C VAL A 41 -14.63 14.52 -5.29
N LEU A 42 -13.82 14.83 -6.32
CA LEU A 42 -12.70 13.99 -6.76
C LEU A 42 -11.56 14.03 -5.74
N ALA A 43 -11.22 15.22 -5.24
CA ALA A 43 -10.23 15.39 -4.19
C ALA A 43 -10.65 14.69 -2.88
N LYS A 44 -11.93 14.79 -2.47
CA LYS A 44 -12.45 14.06 -1.31
C LYS A 44 -12.45 12.55 -1.50
N LYS A 45 -12.83 12.02 -2.67
CA LYS A 45 -12.79 10.56 -2.89
C LYS A 45 -11.37 10.03 -2.94
N SER A 46 -10.43 10.75 -3.54
CA SER A 46 -9.00 10.40 -3.53
C SER A 46 -8.41 10.47 -2.13
N SER A 47 -8.81 11.46 -1.32
CA SER A 47 -8.40 11.60 0.09
C SER A 47 -9.01 10.55 1.02
N LEU A 48 -10.11 9.91 0.61
CA LEU A 48 -10.75 8.82 1.35
C LEU A 48 -10.14 7.44 1.05
N GLY A 49 -9.14 7.35 0.16
CA GLY A 49 -8.49 6.09 -0.20
C GLY A 49 -9.39 5.12 -0.96
N LEU A 50 -10.44 5.60 -1.63
CA LEU A 50 -11.38 4.75 -2.35
C LEU A 50 -10.77 4.21 -3.65
N ALA A 51 -10.96 2.93 -3.93
CA ALA A 51 -10.58 2.32 -5.20
C ALA A 51 -11.28 3.00 -6.37
N PHE A 52 -10.55 3.21 -7.49
CA PHE A 52 -11.13 3.77 -8.71
C PHE A 52 -11.92 2.73 -9.49
N CYS A 53 -11.28 1.58 -9.78
CA CYS A 53 -11.88 0.50 -10.55
C CYS A 53 -12.93 -0.26 -9.75
N GLY A 54 -13.99 -0.71 -10.43
CA GLY A 54 -14.95 -1.67 -9.89
C GLY A 54 -14.46 -3.12 -10.02
N HIS A 55 -15.10 -4.02 -9.31
CA HIS A 55 -14.89 -5.46 -9.51
C HIS A 55 -15.49 -5.95 -10.85
N ASP A 56 -16.60 -5.34 -11.24
CA ASP A 56 -17.28 -5.59 -12.49
C ASP A 56 -17.71 -4.26 -13.11
N GLU A 57 -17.01 -3.85 -14.16
CA GLU A 57 -17.27 -2.60 -14.88
C GLU A 57 -18.15 -2.83 -16.13
N SER A 58 -18.75 -4.04 -16.28
CA SER A 58 -19.65 -4.32 -17.38
C SER A 58 -20.91 -3.47 -17.32
N VAL A 59 -21.55 -3.26 -18.46
CA VAL A 59 -22.78 -2.46 -18.59
C VAL A 59 -23.94 -3.03 -17.73
N LYS A 60 -23.89 -4.33 -17.40
CA LYS A 60 -24.90 -5.01 -16.58
C LYS A 60 -24.65 -4.85 -15.06
N SER A 61 -23.52 -4.31 -14.66
CA SER A 61 -23.19 -4.13 -13.25
C SER A 61 -23.98 -2.96 -12.65
N GLU A 62 -24.60 -3.17 -11.51
CA GLU A 62 -25.27 -2.12 -10.73
C GLU A 62 -24.27 -1.15 -10.08
N ASN A 63 -23.02 -1.57 -9.91
CA ASN A 63 -21.92 -0.75 -9.39
C ASN A 63 -20.65 -0.98 -10.22
N GLN A 64 -20.40 -0.09 -11.18
CA GLN A 64 -19.24 -0.18 -12.08
C GLN A 64 -17.94 0.37 -11.45
N GLY A 65 -17.96 0.71 -10.17
CA GLY A 65 -16.83 1.28 -9.46
C GLY A 65 -16.85 2.80 -9.38
N ASN A 66 -16.07 3.33 -8.43
CA ASN A 66 -16.16 4.75 -8.07
C ASN A 66 -15.84 5.70 -9.21
N PHE A 67 -14.95 5.34 -10.14
CA PHE A 67 -14.65 6.18 -11.29
C PHE A 67 -15.85 6.29 -12.22
N MET A 68 -16.45 5.17 -12.59
CA MET A 68 -17.60 5.15 -13.50
C MET A 68 -18.83 5.78 -12.87
N GLU A 69 -19.11 5.49 -11.60
CA GLU A 69 -20.25 6.06 -10.88
C GLU A 69 -20.10 7.59 -10.72
N LEU A 70 -18.89 8.09 -10.46
CA LEU A 70 -18.65 9.53 -10.42
C LEU A 70 -18.82 10.18 -11.79
N LEU A 71 -18.33 9.52 -12.85
CA LEU A 71 -18.46 10.04 -14.22
C LEU A 71 -19.95 10.11 -14.64
N LYS A 72 -20.76 9.12 -14.29
CA LYS A 72 -22.21 9.13 -14.46
C LYS A 72 -22.87 10.26 -13.68
N PHE A 73 -22.50 10.42 -12.40
CA PHE A 73 -23.01 11.51 -11.57
C PHE A 73 -22.72 12.87 -12.19
N LEU A 74 -21.49 13.12 -12.62
CA LEU A 74 -21.10 14.37 -13.26
C LEU A 74 -21.85 14.60 -14.59
N SER A 75 -22.00 13.56 -15.39
CA SER A 75 -22.76 13.58 -16.64
C SER A 75 -24.23 13.97 -16.40
N ASN A 76 -24.83 13.52 -15.31
CA ASN A 76 -26.22 13.84 -14.98
C ASN A 76 -26.44 15.26 -14.45
N HIS A 77 -25.36 15.91 -13.99
CA HIS A 77 -25.43 17.25 -13.38
C HIS A 77 -24.76 18.35 -14.23
N ASN A 78 -24.20 17.99 -15.39
CA ASN A 78 -23.55 18.95 -16.28
C ASN A 78 -23.70 18.55 -17.75
N ASP A 79 -24.46 19.31 -18.51
CA ASP A 79 -24.77 19.05 -19.93
C ASP A 79 -23.53 19.07 -20.83
N ASP A 80 -22.51 19.88 -20.53
CA ASP A 80 -21.29 19.94 -21.34
C ASP A 80 -20.44 18.69 -21.13
N ILE A 81 -20.40 18.17 -19.91
CA ILE A 81 -19.75 16.88 -19.62
C ILE A 81 -20.53 15.74 -20.27
N LYS A 82 -21.86 15.77 -20.17
CA LYS A 82 -22.74 14.76 -20.75
C LYS A 82 -22.51 14.56 -22.24
N LYS A 83 -22.29 15.65 -22.98
CA LYS A 83 -22.05 15.62 -24.44
C LYS A 83 -20.80 14.84 -24.85
N VAL A 84 -19.81 14.70 -23.96
CA VAL A 84 -18.46 14.21 -24.30
C VAL A 84 -18.02 12.95 -23.54
N VAL A 85 -18.88 12.40 -22.67
CA VAL A 85 -18.52 11.24 -21.83
C VAL A 85 -19.45 10.05 -22.03
N LEU A 86 -19.06 8.88 -21.58
CA LEU A 86 -19.83 7.62 -21.60
C LEU A 86 -20.35 7.29 -23.01
N GLY A 87 -21.64 7.03 -23.14
CA GLY A 87 -22.27 6.68 -24.41
C GLY A 87 -22.22 7.78 -25.48
N ASN A 88 -22.03 9.03 -25.09
CA ASN A 88 -21.92 10.17 -26.00
C ASN A 88 -20.50 10.41 -26.51
N ALA A 89 -19.49 9.78 -25.86
CA ALA A 89 -18.12 9.82 -26.35
C ALA A 89 -17.94 8.92 -27.59
N PRO A 90 -17.08 9.25 -28.54
CA PRO A 90 -16.70 8.34 -29.62
C PRO A 90 -16.26 6.98 -29.07
N LYS A 91 -16.72 5.88 -29.67
CA LYS A 91 -16.49 4.52 -29.13
C LYS A 91 -15.01 4.19 -28.88
N ASN A 92 -14.11 4.71 -29.70
CA ASN A 92 -12.65 4.55 -29.58
C ASN A 92 -11.99 5.53 -28.60
N HIS A 93 -12.76 6.48 -28.02
CA HIS A 93 -12.27 7.53 -27.11
C HIS A 93 -13.04 7.67 -25.81
N GLN A 94 -13.74 6.63 -25.37
CA GLN A 94 -14.51 6.66 -24.11
C GLN A 94 -13.63 6.83 -22.85
N MET A 95 -12.37 6.42 -22.93
CA MET A 95 -11.34 6.63 -21.88
C MET A 95 -11.70 6.06 -20.49
N THR A 96 -12.55 5.03 -20.45
CA THR A 96 -13.11 4.48 -19.21
C THR A 96 -12.51 3.14 -18.80
N THR A 97 -11.65 2.54 -19.64
CA THR A 97 -11.09 1.22 -19.35
C THR A 97 -10.23 1.19 -18.08
N PRO A 98 -10.15 0.06 -17.34
CA PRO A 98 -9.31 -0.06 -16.15
C PRO A 98 -7.84 0.28 -16.37
N LYS A 99 -7.33 0.06 -17.58
CA LYS A 99 -5.97 0.46 -17.97
C LYS A 99 -5.81 1.99 -17.94
N ILE A 100 -6.76 2.71 -18.49
CA ILE A 100 -6.74 4.18 -18.54
C ILE A 100 -6.95 4.75 -17.14
N GLN A 101 -7.86 4.20 -16.34
CA GLN A 101 -8.06 4.61 -14.95
C GLN A 101 -6.75 4.50 -14.14
N ARG A 102 -6.00 3.39 -14.31
CA ARG A 102 -4.66 3.23 -13.68
C ARG A 102 -3.63 4.21 -14.21
N GLN A 103 -3.66 4.55 -15.49
CA GLN A 103 -2.76 5.56 -16.05
C GLN A 103 -3.06 6.95 -15.49
N LEU A 104 -4.33 7.32 -15.34
CA LEU A 104 -4.75 8.60 -14.72
C LEU A 104 -4.27 8.72 -13.28
N THR A 105 -4.51 7.69 -12.46
CA THR A 105 -3.98 7.65 -11.08
C THR A 105 -2.46 7.74 -11.05
N GLY A 106 -1.78 7.09 -11.98
CA GLY A 106 -0.32 7.17 -12.11
C GLY A 106 0.18 8.59 -12.44
N VAL A 107 -0.51 9.30 -13.33
CA VAL A 107 -0.19 10.70 -13.65
C VAL A 107 -0.42 11.61 -12.44
N CYS A 108 -1.55 11.48 -11.75
CA CYS A 108 -1.82 12.24 -10.53
C CYS A 108 -0.75 11.99 -9.46
N ALA A 109 -0.37 10.74 -9.22
CA ALA A 109 0.68 10.38 -8.28
C ALA A 109 2.03 11.00 -8.67
N PHE A 110 2.41 10.93 -9.97
CA PHE A 110 3.63 11.53 -10.46
C PHE A 110 3.68 13.06 -10.28
N LEU A 111 2.60 13.76 -10.64
CA LEU A 111 2.51 15.21 -10.50
C LEU A 111 2.53 15.64 -9.04
N THR A 112 1.82 14.93 -8.17
CA THR A 112 1.83 15.18 -6.72
C THR A 112 3.23 15.00 -6.14
N THR A 113 3.91 13.89 -6.48
CA THR A 113 5.29 13.64 -6.06
C THR A 113 6.23 14.73 -6.55
N LYS A 114 6.11 15.12 -7.84
CA LYS A 114 6.93 16.19 -8.43
C LYS A 114 6.72 17.53 -7.71
N LYS A 115 5.47 17.85 -7.33
CA LYS A 115 5.17 19.07 -6.58
C LYS A 115 5.79 19.06 -5.19
N ILE A 116 5.66 17.96 -4.44
CA ILE A 116 6.27 17.82 -3.11
C ILE A 116 7.79 17.97 -3.19
N ILE A 117 8.42 17.31 -4.16
CA ILE A 117 9.87 17.41 -4.35
C ILE A 117 10.29 18.82 -4.74
N ALA A 118 9.52 19.48 -5.61
CA ALA A 118 9.79 20.87 -6.00
C ALA A 118 9.72 21.84 -4.81
N GLU A 119 8.84 21.62 -3.83
CA GLU A 119 8.80 22.39 -2.59
C GLU A 119 10.13 22.24 -1.79
N ILE A 120 10.60 21.00 -1.62
CA ILE A 120 11.84 20.70 -0.91
C ILE A 120 13.05 21.32 -1.63
N VAL A 121 13.15 21.15 -2.95
CA VAL A 121 14.29 21.61 -3.75
C VAL A 121 14.31 23.15 -3.86
N ARG A 122 13.16 23.78 -4.14
CA ARG A 122 13.04 25.24 -4.28
C ARG A 122 13.50 25.97 -3.01
N ASP A 123 13.09 25.44 -1.87
CA ASP A 123 13.35 26.09 -0.59
C ASP A 123 14.69 25.61 0.02
N LYS A 124 15.47 24.79 -0.71
CA LYS A 124 16.70 24.14 -0.26
C LYS A 124 16.56 23.52 1.14
N GLN A 125 15.38 22.97 1.39
CA GLN A 125 15.04 22.41 2.69
C GLN A 125 15.88 21.15 2.97
N PRO A 126 16.50 21.06 4.15
CA PRO A 126 17.04 19.80 4.60
C PRO A 126 15.90 18.82 4.83
N PHE A 127 16.09 17.59 4.39
CA PHE A 127 15.09 16.55 4.55
C PHE A 127 15.71 15.23 5.01
N SER A 128 14.88 14.36 5.56
CA SER A 128 15.24 13.01 5.96
C SER A 128 14.53 12.01 5.08
N LEU A 129 15.22 10.92 4.77
CA LEU A 129 14.72 9.78 4.04
C LEU A 129 14.24 8.70 5.03
N LEU A 130 12.98 8.34 5.00
CA LEU A 130 12.43 7.23 5.75
C LEU A 130 12.08 6.11 4.79
N ILE A 131 12.46 4.88 5.14
CA ILE A 131 12.25 3.69 4.32
C ILE A 131 11.63 2.59 5.16
N ASP A 132 10.67 1.89 4.57
CA ASP A 132 10.14 0.63 5.09
C ASP A 132 10.00 -0.38 3.96
N GLU A 133 10.35 -1.63 4.22
CA GLU A 133 10.29 -2.73 3.27
C GLU A 133 9.07 -3.61 3.56
N SER A 134 8.39 -4.03 2.51
CA SER A 134 7.27 -4.95 2.61
C SER A 134 7.13 -5.79 1.35
N CYS A 135 6.69 -7.03 1.50
CA CYS A 135 6.24 -7.85 0.38
C CYS A 135 4.79 -7.57 0.05
N ASP A 136 4.47 -7.49 -1.23
CA ASP A 136 3.08 -7.46 -1.68
C ASP A 136 2.45 -8.88 -1.65
N VAL A 137 1.16 -8.96 -1.99
CA VAL A 137 0.41 -10.23 -2.03
C VAL A 137 1.00 -11.21 -3.06
N ALA A 138 1.68 -10.70 -4.10
CA ALA A 138 2.35 -11.49 -5.13
C ALA A 138 3.81 -11.85 -4.76
N VAL A 139 4.19 -11.67 -3.48
CA VAL A 139 5.53 -11.95 -2.95
C VAL A 139 6.63 -11.12 -3.64
N LYS A 140 6.28 -9.91 -4.10
CA LYS A 140 7.26 -8.97 -4.66
C LYS A 140 7.71 -7.99 -3.59
N GLU A 141 9.02 -7.86 -3.44
CA GLU A 141 9.61 -6.92 -2.50
C GLU A 141 9.39 -5.49 -2.96
N GLN A 142 8.91 -4.67 -2.04
CA GLN A 142 8.59 -3.26 -2.26
C GLN A 142 9.24 -2.42 -1.16
N MET A 143 9.76 -1.27 -1.56
CA MET A 143 10.36 -0.28 -0.68
C MET A 143 9.50 0.99 -0.70
N ALA A 144 8.88 1.32 0.42
CA ALA A 144 8.17 2.57 0.61
C ALA A 144 9.18 3.69 0.90
N ILE A 145 8.99 4.84 0.25
CA ILE A 145 9.81 6.04 0.43
C ILE A 145 8.95 7.15 1.01
N VAL A 146 9.38 7.70 2.13
CA VAL A 146 8.77 8.84 2.81
C VAL A 146 9.84 9.90 3.04
N PHE A 147 9.52 11.17 2.76
CA PHE A 147 10.36 12.28 3.13
C PHE A 147 9.79 13.01 4.34
N ARG A 148 10.70 13.36 5.26
CA ARG A 148 10.39 14.17 6.43
C ARG A 148 11.19 15.46 6.34
N TYR A 149 10.52 16.60 6.43
CA TYR A 149 11.14 17.93 6.38
C TYR A 149 10.32 18.92 7.19
N VAL A 150 10.87 20.12 7.38
CA VAL A 150 10.18 21.22 8.06
C VAL A 150 9.65 22.18 7.02
N ASP A 151 8.38 22.53 7.09
CA ASP A 151 7.79 23.50 6.17
C ASP A 151 8.16 24.96 6.52
N LYS A 152 7.68 25.92 5.72
CA LYS A 152 7.96 27.35 5.89
C LYS A 152 7.44 27.95 7.19
N ILE A 153 6.45 27.31 7.83
CA ILE A 153 5.86 27.76 9.09
C ILE A 153 6.43 27.02 10.30
N GLY A 154 7.48 26.20 10.11
CA GLY A 154 8.15 25.48 11.16
C GLY A 154 7.51 24.13 11.55
N CYS A 155 6.51 23.66 10.80
CA CYS A 155 5.87 22.38 11.06
C CYS A 155 6.66 21.23 10.46
N VAL A 156 6.81 20.14 11.24
CA VAL A 156 7.37 18.89 10.73
C VAL A 156 6.36 18.20 9.84
N ILE A 157 6.73 17.95 8.61
CA ILE A 157 5.89 17.34 7.57
C ILE A 157 6.50 15.99 7.17
N GLU A 158 5.66 14.96 7.14
CA GLU A 158 5.98 13.67 6.52
C GLU A 158 5.13 13.48 5.27
N ARG A 159 5.78 13.15 4.16
CA ARG A 159 5.13 12.91 2.87
C ARG A 159 5.53 11.54 2.35
N PHE A 160 4.53 10.71 2.14
CA PHE A 160 4.68 9.49 1.34
C PHE A 160 4.96 9.91 -0.12
N ILE A 161 6.09 9.43 -0.66
CA ILE A 161 6.57 9.83 -2.00
C ILE A 161 6.29 8.75 -3.03
N GLY A 162 6.39 7.48 -2.62
CA GLY A 162 6.09 6.38 -3.52
C GLY A 162 6.56 5.03 -3.02
N ILE A 163 6.23 4.01 -3.80
CA ILE A 163 6.70 2.64 -3.63
C ILE A 163 7.62 2.31 -4.80
N VAL A 164 8.78 1.74 -4.50
CA VAL A 164 9.74 1.25 -5.49
C VAL A 164 9.82 -0.26 -5.38
N HIS A 165 9.62 -0.95 -6.50
CA HIS A 165 9.85 -2.38 -6.56
C HIS A 165 11.35 -2.67 -6.52
N VAL A 166 11.78 -3.54 -5.64
CA VAL A 166 13.16 -3.99 -5.51
C VAL A 166 13.26 -5.48 -5.81
N LYS A 167 14.34 -5.89 -6.46
CA LYS A 167 14.52 -7.30 -6.83
C LYS A 167 14.75 -8.21 -5.63
N ASN A 168 15.38 -7.67 -4.60
CA ASN A 168 15.66 -8.31 -3.32
C ASN A 168 15.96 -7.23 -2.27
N THR A 169 15.98 -7.60 -1.02
CA THR A 169 16.24 -6.73 0.13
C THR A 169 17.73 -6.60 0.50
N SER A 170 18.65 -6.96 -0.40
CA SER A 170 20.07 -6.74 -0.12
C SER A 170 20.38 -5.24 -0.06
N THR A 171 21.28 -4.85 0.82
CA THR A 171 21.74 -3.45 0.98
C THR A 171 22.07 -2.79 -0.35
N LYS A 172 22.77 -3.51 -1.25
CA LYS A 172 23.16 -3.01 -2.57
C LYS A 172 21.94 -2.73 -3.46
N SER A 173 20.97 -3.63 -3.47
CA SER A 173 19.73 -3.45 -4.26
C SER A 173 18.92 -2.26 -3.77
N LEU A 174 18.81 -2.07 -2.46
CA LEU A 174 18.13 -0.93 -1.85
C LEU A 174 18.85 0.39 -2.20
N LYS A 175 20.16 0.43 -2.05
CA LYS A 175 20.96 1.62 -2.39
C LYS A 175 20.80 2.00 -3.85
N ILE A 176 20.89 1.04 -4.79
CA ILE A 176 20.68 1.28 -6.22
C ILE A 176 19.27 1.83 -6.48
N ALA A 177 18.25 1.30 -5.82
CA ALA A 177 16.88 1.78 -5.98
C ALA A 177 16.70 3.21 -5.48
N ILE A 178 17.34 3.57 -4.35
CA ILE A 178 17.36 4.94 -3.81
C ILE A 178 18.08 5.88 -4.76
N ASP A 179 19.26 5.51 -5.26
CA ASP A 179 20.03 6.35 -6.18
C ASP A 179 19.24 6.61 -7.47
N ALA A 180 18.65 5.58 -8.05
CA ALA A 180 17.80 5.70 -9.23
C ALA A 180 16.58 6.61 -8.97
N PHE A 181 15.99 6.52 -7.78
CA PHE A 181 14.89 7.39 -7.38
C PHE A 181 15.36 8.85 -7.24
N PHE A 182 16.48 9.10 -6.59
CA PHE A 182 17.05 10.44 -6.43
C PHE A 182 17.40 11.06 -7.79
N VAL A 183 18.03 10.31 -8.68
CA VAL A 183 18.33 10.76 -10.06
C VAL A 183 17.04 11.10 -10.82
N LYS A 184 16.03 10.23 -10.75
CA LYS A 184 14.74 10.45 -11.44
C LYS A 184 14.08 11.79 -11.09
N TYR A 185 14.23 12.22 -9.86
CA TYR A 185 13.59 13.45 -9.36
C TYR A 185 14.56 14.62 -9.16
N GLY A 186 15.82 14.50 -9.60
CA GLY A 186 16.82 15.54 -9.48
C GLY A 186 17.22 15.86 -8.03
N LEU A 187 17.12 14.88 -7.14
CA LEU A 187 17.54 14.99 -5.75
C LEU A 187 19.02 14.60 -5.59
N SER A 188 19.69 15.16 -4.57
CA SER A 188 21.04 14.78 -4.20
C SER A 188 21.08 14.20 -2.79
N LEU A 189 21.86 13.15 -2.60
CA LEU A 189 22.15 12.60 -1.27
C LEU A 189 22.86 13.61 -0.37
N THR A 190 23.55 14.59 -0.94
CA THR A 190 24.22 15.65 -0.16
C THR A 190 23.23 16.59 0.57
N SER A 191 21.99 16.65 0.11
CA SER A 191 20.90 17.41 0.75
C SER A 191 20.17 16.64 1.85
N LEU A 192 20.55 15.38 2.07
CA LEU A 192 19.97 14.52 3.09
C LEU A 192 20.57 14.79 4.45
N TRP A 193 19.73 15.09 5.45
CA TRP A 193 20.18 15.36 6.83
C TRP A 193 19.85 14.23 7.79
N GLY A 194 19.04 13.29 7.38
CA GLY A 194 18.68 12.14 8.18
C GLY A 194 18.23 10.97 7.35
N GLN A 195 18.37 9.79 7.94
CA GLN A 195 17.89 8.54 7.40
C GLN A 195 17.27 7.70 8.52
N GLY A 196 16.07 7.18 8.30
CA GLY A 196 15.31 6.46 9.32
C GLY A 196 14.68 5.18 8.76
N TYR A 197 14.97 4.05 9.39
CA TYR A 197 14.42 2.73 9.06
C TYR A 197 14.63 1.76 10.20
N ASP A 198 14.23 0.52 10.01
CA ASP A 198 14.33 -0.52 11.02
C ASP A 198 15.79 -0.92 11.36
N GLY A 199 15.91 -1.84 12.30
CA GLY A 199 17.21 -2.32 12.78
C GLY A 199 17.72 -3.57 12.08
N ALA A 200 17.15 -3.98 10.93
CA ALA A 200 17.59 -5.15 10.19
C ALA A 200 19.06 -5.01 9.74
N SER A 201 19.75 -6.14 9.56
CA SER A 201 21.19 -6.15 9.28
C SER A 201 21.54 -5.48 7.93
N ASN A 202 20.69 -5.65 6.92
CA ASN A 202 20.82 -4.97 5.62
C ASN A 202 20.63 -3.45 5.72
N MET A 203 19.85 -2.99 6.70
CA MET A 203 19.59 -1.57 6.95
C MET A 203 20.66 -0.94 7.86
N ARG A 204 20.81 -1.48 9.06
CA ARG A 204 21.63 -0.89 10.13
C ARG A 204 23.08 -1.38 10.15
N GLY A 205 23.44 -2.46 9.44
CA GLY A 205 24.75 -3.10 9.51
C GLY A 205 25.92 -2.11 9.54
N GLU A 206 26.85 -2.31 10.48
CA GLU A 206 27.92 -1.37 10.77
C GLU A 206 28.89 -1.19 9.59
N PHE A 207 29.19 -2.27 8.87
CA PHE A 207 30.17 -2.24 7.78
C PHE A 207 29.51 -2.01 6.42
N ASN A 208 28.43 -2.70 6.13
CA ASN A 208 27.84 -2.75 4.80
C ASN A 208 26.30 -2.56 4.81
N GLY A 209 25.70 -2.08 5.90
CA GLY A 209 24.30 -1.72 5.94
C GLY A 209 24.01 -0.44 5.14
N LEU A 210 22.77 -0.27 4.73
CA LEU A 210 22.30 0.90 3.97
C LEU A 210 22.71 2.21 4.66
N LYS A 211 22.55 2.27 5.98
CA LYS A 211 23.03 3.37 6.84
C LYS A 211 24.48 3.76 6.51
N THR A 212 25.36 2.77 6.47
CA THR A 212 26.78 2.98 6.29
C THR A 212 27.12 3.41 4.86
N LEU A 213 26.42 2.84 3.85
CA LEU A 213 26.60 3.25 2.47
C LEU A 213 26.20 4.71 2.25
N ILE A 214 25.08 5.15 2.83
CA ILE A 214 24.66 6.56 2.74
C ILE A 214 25.61 7.49 3.50
N LEU A 215 26.05 7.10 4.70
CA LEU A 215 27.00 7.91 5.50
C LEU A 215 28.36 8.08 4.83
N ARG A 216 28.83 7.12 4.02
CA ARG A 216 30.06 7.27 3.24
C ARG A 216 29.97 8.38 2.18
N GLU A 217 28.78 8.59 1.62
CA GLU A 217 28.54 9.65 0.63
C GLU A 217 28.16 10.98 1.28
N ASN A 218 27.42 10.91 2.39
CA ASN A 218 27.02 12.09 3.15
C ASN A 218 27.06 11.82 4.67
N LYS A 219 28.12 12.27 5.32
CA LYS A 219 28.34 12.12 6.77
C LYS A 219 27.30 12.82 7.65
N PHE A 220 26.51 13.74 7.08
CA PHE A 220 25.48 14.49 7.79
C PHE A 220 24.09 13.81 7.72
N ALA A 221 23.94 12.73 6.97
CA ALA A 221 22.70 11.94 6.92
C ALA A 221 22.59 11.04 8.17
N PHE A 222 22.32 11.63 9.33
CA PHE A 222 22.27 10.91 10.61
C PHE A 222 21.22 9.83 10.61
N TYR A 223 21.60 8.63 11.06
CA TYR A 223 20.69 7.50 11.15
C TYR A 223 19.89 7.52 12.44
N ILE A 224 18.58 7.31 12.31
CA ILE A 224 17.67 7.08 13.43
C ILE A 224 16.98 5.74 13.24
N HIS A 225 17.05 4.89 14.25
CA HIS A 225 16.28 3.65 14.27
C HIS A 225 14.79 3.97 14.47
N CYS A 226 13.93 3.40 13.63
CA CYS A 226 12.48 3.60 13.68
C CYS A 226 11.93 3.34 15.08
N PHE A 227 11.33 4.34 15.72
CA PHE A 227 10.77 4.21 17.06
C PHE A 227 9.61 3.21 17.12
N SER A 228 8.78 3.16 16.09
CA SER A 228 7.72 2.16 15.99
C SER A 228 8.29 0.74 16.00
N HIS A 229 9.39 0.51 15.28
CA HIS A 229 10.06 -0.78 15.28
C HIS A 229 10.69 -1.09 16.65
N GLN A 230 11.33 -0.11 17.29
CA GLN A 230 11.87 -0.27 18.65
C GLN A 230 10.76 -0.61 19.66
N LEU A 231 9.60 0.05 19.57
CA LEU A 231 8.44 -0.28 20.40
C LEU A 231 7.96 -1.72 20.16
N GLN A 232 7.88 -2.16 18.89
CA GLN A 232 7.52 -3.55 18.54
C GLN A 232 8.49 -4.54 19.20
N LEU A 233 9.79 -4.30 19.08
CA LEU A 233 10.83 -5.15 19.70
C LEU A 233 10.71 -5.18 21.23
N ALA A 234 10.45 -4.02 21.85
CA ALA A 234 10.26 -3.93 23.30
C ALA A 234 9.05 -4.74 23.76
N LEU A 235 7.91 -4.61 23.08
CA LEU A 235 6.69 -5.38 23.39
C LEU A 235 6.92 -6.89 23.26
N VAL A 236 7.51 -7.33 22.16
CA VAL A 236 7.85 -8.75 21.96
C VAL A 236 8.78 -9.25 23.08
N LYS A 237 9.78 -8.44 23.46
CA LYS A 237 10.72 -8.81 24.54
C LYS A 237 10.06 -8.90 25.91
N VAL A 238 9.14 -8.00 26.24
CA VAL A 238 8.37 -8.03 27.50
C VAL A 238 7.50 -9.27 27.54
N VAL A 239 6.75 -9.53 26.46
CA VAL A 239 5.86 -10.71 26.38
C VAL A 239 6.63 -12.02 26.45
N SER A 240 7.78 -12.12 25.76
CA SER A 240 8.60 -13.35 25.79
C SER A 240 9.18 -13.68 27.16
N LYS A 241 9.25 -12.70 28.07
CA LYS A 241 9.68 -12.92 29.48
C LYS A 241 8.54 -13.36 30.39
N HIS A 242 7.29 -13.19 29.96
CA HIS A 242 6.13 -13.64 30.74
C HIS A 242 5.83 -15.10 30.39
N LEU A 243 6.06 -16.03 31.33
CA LEU A 243 6.03 -17.47 31.07
C LEU A 243 4.76 -17.91 30.31
N ALA A 244 3.58 -17.65 30.86
CA ALA A 244 2.32 -18.08 30.26
C ALA A 244 2.08 -17.47 28.85
N LEU A 245 2.45 -16.20 28.64
CA LEU A 245 2.31 -15.56 27.32
C LEU A 245 3.37 -16.10 26.32
N GLY A 246 4.59 -16.35 26.79
CA GLY A 246 5.64 -16.96 26.00
C GLY A 246 5.23 -18.33 25.49
N GLU A 247 4.72 -19.20 26.37
CA GLU A 247 4.20 -20.53 26.05
C GLU A 247 3.00 -20.47 25.08
N PHE A 248 2.09 -19.54 25.30
CA PHE A 248 0.96 -19.32 24.39
C PHE A 248 1.41 -18.96 22.97
N PHE A 249 2.33 -18.01 22.82
CA PHE A 249 2.82 -17.63 21.48
C PHE A 249 3.69 -18.71 20.85
N GLN A 250 4.42 -19.50 21.64
CA GLN A 250 5.14 -20.66 21.15
C GLN A 250 4.15 -21.69 20.59
N THR A 251 3.09 -22.00 21.32
CA THR A 251 2.01 -22.90 20.86
C THR A 251 1.37 -22.38 19.57
N LEU A 252 1.09 -21.08 19.48
CA LEU A 252 0.55 -20.46 18.29
C LEU A 252 1.49 -20.57 17.07
N CYS A 253 2.79 -20.42 17.29
CA CYS A 253 3.81 -20.66 16.26
C CYS A 253 3.85 -22.11 15.82
N MET A 254 3.80 -23.06 16.77
CA MET A 254 3.77 -24.49 16.47
C MET A 254 2.53 -24.87 15.65
N LEU A 255 1.34 -24.40 16.07
CA LEU A 255 0.09 -24.59 15.33
C LEU A 255 0.21 -24.06 13.89
N SER A 256 0.69 -22.84 13.73
CA SER A 256 0.86 -22.20 12.41
C SER A 256 1.83 -23.02 11.53
N ASN A 257 2.95 -23.49 12.10
CA ASN A 257 3.93 -24.30 11.38
C ASN A 257 3.33 -25.67 11.00
N THR A 258 2.61 -26.34 11.90
CA THR A 258 1.98 -27.64 11.65
C THR A 258 1.04 -27.59 10.46
N ILE A 259 0.18 -26.55 10.38
CA ILE A 259 -0.77 -26.38 9.28
C ILE A 259 -0.04 -25.93 8.01
N ALA A 260 0.93 -25.02 8.11
CA ALA A 260 1.64 -24.47 6.95
C ALA A 260 2.69 -25.44 6.35
N ALA A 261 3.11 -26.47 7.07
CA ALA A 261 4.16 -27.38 6.64
C ALA A 261 3.79 -28.21 5.40
N SER A 262 2.51 -28.47 5.17
CA SER A 262 2.02 -29.29 4.07
C SER A 262 0.96 -28.59 3.24
N CYS A 263 1.04 -28.69 1.92
CA CYS A 263 -0.01 -28.22 1.03
C CYS A 263 -1.33 -28.97 1.31
N LYS A 264 -1.25 -30.28 1.61
CA LYS A 264 -2.42 -31.10 1.93
C LYS A 264 -3.15 -30.58 3.18
N ARG A 265 -2.43 -30.24 4.25
CA ARG A 265 -2.99 -29.66 5.48
C ARG A 265 -3.61 -28.28 5.24
N ARG A 266 -3.03 -27.47 4.37
CA ARG A 266 -3.61 -26.17 3.97
C ARG A 266 -4.90 -26.34 3.19
N TYR A 267 -4.96 -27.28 2.24
CA TYR A 267 -6.20 -27.62 1.52
C TYR A 267 -7.27 -28.10 2.49
N LEU A 268 -6.91 -28.99 3.41
CA LEU A 268 -7.85 -29.48 4.43
C LEU A 268 -8.42 -28.33 5.27
N LEU A 269 -7.57 -27.34 5.63
CA LEU A 269 -8.07 -26.15 6.33
C LEU A 269 -9.08 -25.35 5.48
N CYS A 270 -8.82 -25.18 4.19
CA CYS A 270 -9.73 -24.50 3.27
C CYS A 270 -11.07 -25.28 3.15
N ASP A 271 -11.00 -26.62 3.01
CA ASP A 271 -12.19 -27.46 2.93
C ASP A 271 -13.03 -27.37 4.22
N LYS A 272 -12.37 -27.44 5.40
CA LYS A 272 -13.06 -27.28 6.69
C LYS A 272 -13.64 -25.89 6.88
N GLN A 273 -12.96 -24.85 6.40
CA GLN A 273 -13.48 -23.50 6.41
C GLN A 273 -14.71 -23.36 5.51
N TYR A 274 -14.67 -23.95 4.32
CA TYR A 274 -15.77 -23.96 3.37
C TYR A 274 -17.00 -24.68 3.94
N GLU A 275 -16.84 -25.88 4.51
CA GLU A 275 -17.90 -26.63 5.19
C GLU A 275 -18.54 -25.80 6.31
N TYR A 276 -17.72 -25.13 7.13
CA TYR A 276 -18.19 -24.30 8.23
C TYR A 276 -18.98 -23.08 7.74
N VAL A 277 -18.47 -22.37 6.73
CA VAL A 277 -19.16 -21.20 6.13
C VAL A 277 -20.50 -21.62 5.53
N ILE A 278 -20.56 -22.74 4.81
CA ILE A 278 -21.85 -23.26 4.28
C ILE A 278 -22.83 -23.55 5.41
N SER A 279 -22.39 -24.15 6.50
CA SER A 279 -23.28 -24.42 7.63
C SER A 279 -23.86 -23.15 8.23
N LEU A 280 -23.04 -22.09 8.39
CA LEU A 280 -23.49 -20.81 8.91
C LEU A 280 -24.45 -20.08 7.96
N ILE A 281 -24.23 -20.19 6.64
CA ILE A 281 -25.14 -19.63 5.63
C ILE A 281 -26.49 -20.37 5.68
N SER A 282 -26.46 -21.70 5.76
CA SER A 282 -27.67 -22.52 5.81
C SER A 282 -28.52 -22.25 7.05
N ASN A 283 -27.86 -21.90 8.16
CA ASN A 283 -28.52 -21.51 9.41
C ASN A 283 -28.98 -20.04 9.44
N GLY A 284 -28.58 -19.22 8.45
CA GLY A 284 -28.88 -17.80 8.43
C GLY A 284 -28.00 -16.94 9.34
N ASP A 285 -26.91 -17.49 9.89
CA ASP A 285 -26.01 -16.81 10.82
C ASP A 285 -25.13 -15.77 10.15
N ILE A 286 -24.81 -15.95 8.85
CA ILE A 286 -23.98 -15.03 8.06
C ILE A 286 -24.59 -14.72 6.71
N GLN A 287 -24.30 -13.53 6.19
CA GLN A 287 -24.73 -13.08 4.88
C GLN A 287 -23.77 -13.55 3.78
N THR A 288 -24.33 -13.82 2.61
CA THR A 288 -23.57 -14.08 1.37
C THR A 288 -23.45 -12.82 0.54
N GLY A 289 -22.34 -12.68 -0.19
CA GLY A 289 -22.12 -11.57 -1.10
C GLY A 289 -20.75 -11.63 -1.76
N ARG A 290 -20.58 -10.90 -2.85
CA ARG A 290 -19.31 -10.85 -3.57
C ARG A 290 -18.22 -10.23 -2.68
N GLY A 291 -17.16 -10.99 -2.41
CA GLY A 291 -16.06 -10.56 -1.55
C GLY A 291 -16.28 -10.79 -0.05
N LEU A 292 -17.41 -11.34 0.36
CA LEU A 292 -17.65 -11.82 1.72
C LEU A 292 -17.13 -13.26 1.88
N ASN A 293 -16.81 -13.63 3.12
CA ASN A 293 -16.42 -15.00 3.50
C ASN A 293 -15.25 -15.58 2.69
N GLN A 294 -14.24 -14.73 2.39
CA GLN A 294 -13.07 -15.16 1.65
C GLN A 294 -12.22 -16.16 2.46
N GLU A 295 -11.58 -17.07 1.74
CA GLU A 295 -10.63 -18.01 2.34
C GLU A 295 -9.52 -17.26 3.07
N CYS A 296 -9.23 -17.72 4.29
CA CYS A 296 -8.17 -17.22 5.12
C CYS A 296 -7.15 -18.34 5.41
N THR A 297 -5.89 -17.99 5.51
CA THR A 297 -4.83 -18.92 5.91
C THR A 297 -4.16 -18.45 7.18
N ILE A 298 -3.71 -19.40 8.02
CA ILE A 298 -2.95 -19.08 9.22
C ILE A 298 -1.55 -18.66 8.81
N LYS A 299 -1.13 -17.47 9.28
CA LYS A 299 0.22 -16.95 9.09
C LYS A 299 0.98 -17.02 10.40
N ARG A 300 2.23 -17.47 10.33
CA ARG A 300 3.11 -17.45 11.50
C ARG A 300 3.32 -16.02 12.00
N PRO A 301 3.22 -15.77 13.32
CA PRO A 301 3.63 -14.48 13.89
C PRO A 301 5.11 -14.21 13.58
N ARG A 302 5.44 -12.97 13.26
CA ARG A 302 6.84 -12.56 13.04
C ARG A 302 7.48 -12.15 14.35
N ASP A 303 8.67 -12.63 14.62
CA ASP A 303 9.38 -12.43 15.90
C ASP A 303 9.70 -10.96 16.20
N THR A 304 9.65 -10.09 15.22
CA THR A 304 10.00 -8.66 15.34
C THR A 304 8.81 -7.70 15.23
N ARG A 305 7.59 -8.22 14.96
CA ARG A 305 6.40 -7.38 14.73
C ARG A 305 5.23 -7.81 15.61
N TRP A 306 5.01 -7.11 16.71
CA TRP A 306 3.90 -7.37 17.63
C TRP A 306 2.53 -7.43 16.94
N GLY A 307 2.27 -6.53 16.00
CA GLY A 307 1.02 -6.53 15.22
C GLY A 307 0.74 -7.84 14.47
N SER A 308 1.77 -8.61 14.11
CA SER A 308 1.59 -9.91 13.47
C SER A 308 1.04 -10.97 14.43
N HIS A 309 1.34 -10.87 15.73
CA HIS A 309 0.81 -11.75 16.76
C HIS A 309 -0.70 -11.56 16.92
N ILE A 310 -1.15 -10.31 17.01
CA ILE A 310 -2.59 -9.97 17.07
C ILE A 310 -3.31 -10.48 15.83
N GLY A 311 -2.73 -10.25 14.64
CA GLY A 311 -3.31 -10.74 13.37
C GLY A 311 -3.45 -12.26 13.34
N THR A 312 -2.45 -13.00 13.82
CA THR A 312 -2.53 -14.48 13.90
C THR A 312 -3.60 -14.93 14.89
N ILE A 313 -3.71 -14.28 16.06
CA ILE A 313 -4.74 -14.58 17.06
C ILE A 313 -6.14 -14.39 16.45
N HIS A 314 -6.41 -13.26 15.79
CA HIS A 314 -7.69 -13.01 15.13
C HIS A 314 -8.02 -14.08 14.09
N ILE A 315 -7.04 -14.47 13.27
CA ILE A 315 -7.23 -15.53 12.26
C ILE A 315 -7.56 -16.86 12.95
N VAL A 316 -6.84 -17.24 14.01
CA VAL A 316 -7.08 -18.50 14.74
C VAL A 316 -8.45 -18.50 15.41
N ILE A 317 -8.89 -17.37 15.98
CA ILE A 317 -10.24 -17.23 16.55
C ILE A 317 -11.29 -17.45 15.45
N ASN A 318 -11.16 -16.77 14.31
CA ASN A 318 -12.12 -16.88 13.21
C ASN A 318 -12.15 -18.28 12.57
N LEU A 319 -11.02 -18.97 12.54
CA LEU A 319 -10.88 -20.31 11.97
C LEU A 319 -10.91 -21.42 13.03
N PHE A 320 -11.28 -21.12 14.26
CA PHE A 320 -11.11 -22.06 15.38
C PHE A 320 -11.71 -23.44 15.12
N SER A 321 -12.97 -23.51 14.67
CA SER A 321 -13.67 -24.75 14.34
C SER A 321 -12.96 -25.53 13.22
N SER A 322 -12.51 -24.83 12.19
CA SER A 322 -11.79 -25.44 11.06
C SER A 322 -10.41 -25.96 11.47
N VAL A 323 -9.70 -25.20 12.33
CA VAL A 323 -8.40 -25.61 12.88
C VAL A 323 -8.54 -26.86 13.73
N VAL A 324 -9.53 -26.92 14.62
CA VAL A 324 -9.80 -28.12 15.43
C VAL A 324 -10.14 -29.32 14.54
N GLY A 325 -10.90 -29.10 13.46
CA GLY A 325 -11.19 -30.15 12.47
C GLY A 325 -9.94 -30.71 11.81
N VAL A 326 -9.00 -29.84 11.41
CA VAL A 326 -7.71 -30.26 10.83
C VAL A 326 -6.87 -31.03 11.83
N LEU A 327 -6.76 -30.54 13.08
CA LEU A 327 -5.96 -31.22 14.12
C LEU A 327 -6.50 -32.62 14.44
N ARG A 328 -7.82 -32.80 14.49
CA ARG A 328 -8.44 -34.13 14.69
C ARG A 328 -8.11 -35.10 13.57
N VAL A 329 -8.09 -34.63 12.31
CA VAL A 329 -7.68 -35.48 11.19
C VAL A 329 -6.23 -35.89 11.32
N ILE A 330 -5.33 -34.94 11.66
CA ILE A 330 -3.91 -35.24 11.89
C ILE A 330 -3.72 -36.23 13.03
N GLU A 331 -4.48 -36.12 14.12
CA GLU A 331 -4.43 -37.04 15.26
C GLU A 331 -4.85 -38.47 14.89
N ILE A 332 -5.87 -38.61 14.04
CA ILE A 332 -6.39 -39.94 13.63
C ILE A 332 -5.49 -40.60 12.59
N GLU A 333 -4.98 -39.85 11.64
CA GLU A 333 -4.25 -40.41 10.49
C GLU A 333 -2.71 -40.49 10.72
N GLY A 334 -2.21 -39.91 11.82
CA GLY A 334 -0.79 -39.93 12.17
C GLY A 334 0.07 -39.03 11.28
N ASP A 335 1.40 -39.24 11.34
CA ASP A 335 2.38 -38.43 10.59
C ASP A 335 2.53 -38.81 9.10
N ASP A 336 1.73 -39.69 8.58
CA ASP A 336 1.74 -40.12 7.16
C ASP A 336 1.13 -39.09 6.20
N TRP A 337 1.20 -37.82 6.58
CA TRP A 337 0.59 -36.68 5.85
C TRP A 337 1.61 -35.80 5.15
#